data_462953ffce9dacf98dffc2d07ac96917
#
_entry.id   462953ffce9dacf98dffc2d07ac96917
#
_cell.length_a   1.000
_cell.length_b   1.000
_cell.length_c   1.000
_cell.angle_alpha   90.00
_cell.angle_beta   90.00
_cell.angle_gamma   90.00
#
_symmetry.space_group_name_H-M   'P 1'
#
loop_
_entity.id
_entity.type
_entity.pdbx_description
1 polymer ?
#
loop_
_entity_poly.entity_id
_entity_poly.type
_entity_poly.pdbx_seq_one_letter_code
_entity_poly.pdbx_strand_id
1 'polypeptide(L)'
;SAASDVYKRQVVHAAQRAAFSVAIDAAIKAVRGKGTEHMTEEAVKLINLAEPLLSKRYKASAFDAARKFVQDPNGKWMEYAYRAINEIDPHILKMNVLNLGYEGMFSGYNYVMELRKKYDCNMPWILLFDPTASCNLHCKGCWAAEYGKTLNLTYEEMDKLVTEGEELGIHWYMCTGGEPMCRKNDLLKLAAAHQSSVFHLFTNGTLIDEEFCKEVQKVGNMAFFISIEGIGDATDDRRGKGVFDKV
;
A
#
# COMPACT_ATOMS: atom_id res chain seq x y z
N SER A 1 18.60 -30.09 4.71
CA SER A 1 17.19 -30.55 4.72
C SER A 1 16.28 -29.38 4.35
N ALA A 2 15.10 -29.64 3.78
CA ALA A 2 14.15 -28.61 3.37
C ALA A 2 13.84 -27.59 4.50
N ALA A 3 13.72 -28.03 5.74
CA ALA A 3 13.54 -27.16 6.91
C ALA A 3 14.73 -26.20 7.15
N SER A 4 15.96 -26.67 6.94
CA SER A 4 17.17 -25.82 7.04
C SER A 4 17.20 -24.74 5.95
N ASP A 5 16.72 -25.06 4.75
CA ASP A 5 16.71 -24.10 3.64
C ASP A 5 15.60 -23.06 3.82
N VAL A 6 14.43 -23.43 4.34
CA VAL A 6 13.36 -22.51 4.71
C VAL A 6 13.84 -21.54 5.80
N TYR A 7 14.46 -22.07 6.86
CA TYR A 7 15.00 -21.22 7.94
C TYR A 7 16.05 -20.23 7.44
N LYS A 8 17.00 -20.68 6.60
CA LYS A 8 18.00 -19.80 5.99
C LYS A 8 17.35 -18.68 5.15
N ARG A 9 16.33 -19.01 4.35
CA ARG A 9 15.59 -18.01 3.57
C ARG A 9 14.92 -16.98 4.46
N GLN A 10 14.28 -17.40 5.55
CA GLN A 10 13.63 -16.49 6.52
C GLN A 10 14.64 -15.55 7.18
N VAL A 11 15.80 -16.05 7.61
CA VAL A 11 16.86 -15.23 8.22
C VAL A 11 17.42 -14.20 7.23
N VAL A 12 17.69 -14.62 6.00
CA VAL A 12 18.17 -13.72 4.93
C VAL A 12 17.12 -12.66 4.61
N HIS A 13 15.85 -13.06 4.47
CA HIS A 13 14.75 -12.15 4.23
C HIS A 13 14.62 -11.10 5.34
N ALA A 14 14.62 -11.52 6.61
CA ALA A 14 14.54 -10.61 7.75
C ALA A 14 15.71 -9.60 7.78
N ALA A 15 16.93 -10.07 7.51
CA ALA A 15 18.10 -9.20 7.46
C ALA A 15 18.02 -8.18 6.30
N GLN A 16 17.59 -8.63 5.12
CA GLN A 16 17.40 -7.74 3.97
C GLN A 16 16.30 -6.72 4.23
N ARG A 17 15.15 -7.14 4.78
CA ARG A 17 14.05 -6.24 5.17
C ARG A 17 14.52 -5.17 6.15
N ALA A 18 15.30 -5.55 7.16
CA ALA A 18 15.88 -4.61 8.12
C ALA A 18 16.83 -3.60 7.45
N ALA A 19 17.67 -4.05 6.52
CA ALA A 19 18.57 -3.16 5.76
C ALA A 19 17.78 -2.17 4.89
N PHE A 20 16.75 -2.64 4.18
CA PHE A 20 15.85 -1.75 3.41
C PHE A 20 15.12 -0.76 4.30
N SER A 21 14.65 -1.19 5.48
CA SER A 21 14.00 -0.32 6.47
C SER A 21 14.91 0.84 6.88
N VAL A 22 16.18 0.56 7.18
CA VAL A 22 17.18 1.59 7.53
C VAL A 22 17.46 2.51 6.34
N ALA A 23 17.58 1.97 5.14
CA ALA A 23 17.81 2.76 3.92
C ALA A 23 16.65 3.71 3.62
N ILE A 24 15.40 3.26 3.80
CA ILE A 24 14.19 4.09 3.63
C ILE A 24 14.18 5.23 4.67
N ASP A 25 14.47 4.95 5.95
CA ASP A 25 14.55 5.99 6.99
C ASP A 25 15.62 7.04 6.64
N ALA A 26 16.77 6.60 6.18
CA ALA A 26 17.86 7.49 5.77
C ALA A 26 17.45 8.35 4.55
N ALA A 27 16.80 7.76 3.56
CA ALA A 27 16.31 8.47 2.37
C ALA A 27 15.24 9.51 2.72
N ILE A 28 14.25 9.15 3.53
CA ILE A 28 13.21 10.09 4.01
C ILE A 28 13.86 11.25 4.77
N LYS A 29 14.77 10.97 5.70
CA LYS A 29 15.49 11.98 6.50
C LYS A 29 16.36 12.88 5.61
N ALA A 30 16.98 12.34 4.59
CA ALA A 30 17.84 13.10 3.68
C ALA A 30 17.08 14.14 2.87
N VAL A 31 15.80 13.89 2.56
CA VAL A 31 14.99 14.69 1.64
C VAL A 31 13.97 15.58 2.35
N ARG A 32 13.39 15.09 3.47
CA ARG A 32 12.30 15.77 4.18
C ARG A 32 12.72 17.16 4.67
N GLY A 33 11.89 18.16 4.39
CA GLY A 33 12.14 19.57 4.74
C GLY A 33 13.14 20.29 3.85
N LYS A 34 13.61 19.65 2.78
CA LYS A 34 14.52 20.25 1.79
C LYS A 34 13.79 20.42 0.44
N GLY A 35 14.27 21.35 -0.39
CA GLY A 35 13.61 21.66 -1.66
C GLY A 35 13.59 20.50 -2.67
N THR A 36 12.74 20.65 -3.71
CA THR A 36 12.58 19.66 -4.78
C THR A 36 13.87 19.39 -5.57
N GLU A 37 14.74 20.38 -5.74
CA GLU A 37 16.06 20.20 -6.37
C GLU A 37 16.92 19.22 -5.59
N HIS A 38 16.99 19.38 -4.27
CA HIS A 38 17.75 18.47 -3.41
C HIS A 38 17.16 17.04 -3.46
N MET A 39 15.82 16.91 -3.47
CA MET A 39 15.19 15.61 -3.62
C MET A 39 15.55 14.93 -4.94
N THR A 40 15.59 15.70 -6.03
CA THR A 40 16.01 15.22 -7.36
C THR A 40 17.46 14.72 -7.34
N GLU A 41 18.37 15.47 -6.74
CA GLU A 41 19.78 15.08 -6.60
C GLU A 41 19.92 13.77 -5.80
N GLU A 42 19.24 13.65 -4.67
CA GLU A 42 19.26 12.43 -3.85
C GLU A 42 18.63 11.24 -4.59
N ALA A 43 17.54 11.45 -5.34
CA ALA A 43 16.94 10.40 -6.16
C ALA A 43 17.90 9.89 -7.23
N VAL A 44 18.62 10.79 -7.92
CA VAL A 44 19.66 10.43 -8.92
C VAL A 44 20.79 9.65 -8.25
N LYS A 45 21.26 10.08 -7.07
CA LYS A 45 22.30 9.35 -6.30
C LYS A 45 21.84 7.93 -5.97
N LEU A 46 20.59 7.77 -5.51
CA LEU A 46 20.02 6.45 -5.20
C LEU A 46 19.92 5.56 -6.44
N ILE A 47 19.51 6.10 -7.59
CA ILE A 47 19.48 5.36 -8.87
C ILE A 47 20.88 4.89 -9.26
N ASN A 48 21.87 5.77 -9.18
CA ASN A 48 23.26 5.45 -9.51
C ASN A 48 23.86 4.40 -8.57
N LEU A 49 23.49 4.42 -7.28
CA LEU A 49 23.90 3.41 -6.30
C LEU A 49 23.22 2.05 -6.55
N ALA A 50 21.95 2.07 -6.96
CA ALA A 50 21.16 0.86 -7.22
C ALA A 50 21.55 0.17 -8.55
N GLU A 51 21.97 0.93 -9.56
CA GLU A 51 22.27 0.40 -10.90
C GLU A 51 23.28 -0.77 -10.88
N PRO A 52 24.48 -0.69 -10.27
CA PRO A 52 25.41 -1.83 -10.25
C PRO A 52 24.85 -3.03 -9.48
N LEU A 53 23.99 -2.81 -8.47
CA LEU A 53 23.40 -3.89 -7.67
C LEU A 53 22.27 -4.61 -8.42
N LEU A 54 21.56 -3.89 -9.28
CA LEU A 54 20.38 -4.38 -9.99
C LEU A 54 20.61 -4.62 -11.49
N SER A 55 21.82 -4.42 -11.99
CA SER A 55 22.17 -4.56 -13.42
C SER A 55 21.94 -5.98 -13.99
N LYS A 56 21.96 -7.01 -13.14
CA LYS A 56 21.59 -8.38 -13.53
C LYS A 56 20.08 -8.56 -13.75
N ARG A 57 19.26 -7.68 -13.18
CA ARG A 57 17.78 -7.76 -13.22
C ARG A 57 17.17 -6.80 -14.22
N TYR A 58 17.74 -5.60 -14.35
CA TYR A 58 17.22 -4.52 -15.20
C TYR A 58 18.28 -4.09 -16.21
N LYS A 59 17.81 -3.75 -17.43
CA LYS A 59 18.67 -3.20 -18.50
C LYS A 59 19.09 -1.77 -18.14
N ALA A 60 20.26 -1.33 -18.63
CA ALA A 60 20.75 0.04 -18.43
C ALA A 60 19.71 1.11 -18.83
N SER A 61 18.96 0.87 -19.92
CA SER A 61 17.89 1.76 -20.37
C SER A 61 16.79 2.04 -19.33
N ALA A 62 16.57 1.12 -18.37
CA ALA A 62 15.60 1.33 -17.30
C ALA A 62 16.11 2.37 -16.28
N PHE A 63 17.41 2.36 -15.98
CA PHE A 63 18.02 3.35 -15.09
C PHE A 63 18.12 4.71 -15.76
N ASP A 64 18.39 4.76 -17.08
CA ASP A 64 18.35 6.02 -17.86
C ASP A 64 16.95 6.62 -17.89
N ALA A 65 15.92 5.79 -18.06
CA ALA A 65 14.52 6.21 -17.98
C ALA A 65 14.17 6.74 -16.59
N ALA A 66 14.62 6.06 -15.54
CA ALA A 66 14.41 6.51 -14.15
C ALA A 66 15.10 7.86 -13.88
N ARG A 67 16.35 8.05 -14.33
CA ARG A 67 17.06 9.33 -14.22
C ARG A 67 16.31 10.45 -14.93
N LYS A 68 15.87 10.23 -16.18
CA LYS A 68 15.08 11.20 -16.93
C LYS A 68 13.76 11.53 -16.23
N PHE A 69 13.11 10.54 -15.66
CA PHE A 69 11.85 10.73 -14.95
C PHE A 69 12.01 11.62 -13.71
N VAL A 70 13.03 11.37 -12.88
CA VAL A 70 13.24 12.17 -11.66
C VAL A 70 13.80 13.57 -11.95
N GLN A 71 14.47 13.76 -13.10
CA GLN A 71 15.04 15.03 -13.52
C GLN A 71 14.09 15.88 -14.38
N ASP A 72 12.88 15.41 -14.70
CA ASP A 72 11.90 16.17 -15.46
C ASP A 72 11.42 17.38 -14.63
N PRO A 73 11.74 18.62 -15.04
CA PRO A 73 11.36 19.83 -14.30
C PRO A 73 9.85 20.08 -14.31
N ASN A 74 9.11 19.49 -15.26
CA ASN A 74 7.66 19.54 -15.37
C ASN A 74 6.99 18.29 -14.82
N GLY A 75 7.74 17.43 -14.15
CA GLY A 75 7.29 16.12 -13.66
C GLY A 75 6.36 16.23 -12.46
N LYS A 76 5.05 16.21 -12.69
CA LYS A 76 4.02 16.21 -11.62
C LYS A 76 4.24 15.11 -10.59
N TRP A 77 4.84 13.99 -10.97
CA TRP A 77 5.14 12.88 -10.07
C TRP A 77 6.22 13.21 -9.04
N MET A 78 7.21 14.02 -9.41
CA MET A 78 8.23 14.48 -8.46
C MET A 78 7.66 15.48 -7.46
N GLU A 79 6.77 16.37 -7.91
CA GLU A 79 6.02 17.26 -7.00
C GLU A 79 5.14 16.45 -6.03
N TYR A 80 4.41 15.45 -6.55
CA TYR A 80 3.61 14.53 -5.71
C TYR A 80 4.49 13.78 -4.69
N ALA A 81 5.62 13.22 -5.13
CA ALA A 81 6.56 12.52 -4.24
C ALA A 81 7.12 13.46 -3.17
N TYR A 82 7.44 14.70 -3.53
CA TYR A 82 7.90 15.72 -2.59
C TYR A 82 6.83 16.03 -1.53
N ARG A 83 5.59 16.23 -1.95
CA ARG A 83 4.48 16.43 -1.03
C ARG A 83 4.27 15.22 -0.14
N ALA A 84 4.23 14.02 -0.70
CA ALA A 84 4.08 12.79 0.08
C ALA A 84 5.17 12.63 1.14
N ILE A 85 6.43 12.91 0.81
CA ILE A 85 7.54 12.83 1.77
C ILE A 85 7.41 13.88 2.88
N ASN A 86 6.88 15.06 2.60
CA ASN A 86 6.82 16.16 3.58
C ASN A 86 5.52 16.19 4.38
N GLU A 87 4.40 15.76 3.81
CA GLU A 87 3.05 15.87 4.40
C GLU A 87 2.62 14.58 5.11
N ILE A 88 3.01 13.39 4.60
CA ILE A 88 2.62 12.11 5.20
C ILE A 88 3.48 11.83 6.46
N ASP A 89 2.87 11.21 7.46
CA ASP A 89 3.60 10.71 8.63
C ASP A 89 4.75 9.79 8.21
N PRO A 90 5.98 9.99 8.74
CA PRO A 90 7.16 9.22 8.31
C PRO A 90 7.03 7.72 8.53
N HIS A 91 6.32 7.29 9.58
CA HIS A 91 6.11 5.88 9.86
C HIS A 91 5.17 5.24 8.82
N ILE A 92 4.06 5.91 8.51
CA ILE A 92 3.13 5.46 7.46
C ILE A 92 3.84 5.40 6.10
N LEU A 93 4.57 6.45 5.73
CA LEU A 93 5.31 6.48 4.47
C LEU A 93 6.32 5.34 4.40
N LYS A 94 7.11 5.14 5.46
CA LYS A 94 8.09 4.06 5.56
C LYS A 94 7.43 2.70 5.42
N MET A 95 6.37 2.42 6.16
CA MET A 95 5.72 1.11 6.15
C MET A 95 5.12 0.79 4.77
N ASN A 96 4.50 1.77 4.12
CA ASN A 96 3.98 1.58 2.76
C ASN A 96 5.10 1.36 1.74
N VAL A 97 6.17 2.16 1.77
CA VAL A 97 7.31 1.99 0.85
C VAL A 97 8.04 0.66 1.10
N LEU A 98 8.23 0.26 2.36
CA LEU A 98 8.88 -1.00 2.71
C LEU A 98 8.05 -2.20 2.25
N ASN A 99 6.75 -2.20 2.55
CA ASN A 99 5.90 -3.34 2.25
C ASN A 99 5.56 -3.45 0.76
N LEU A 100 5.24 -2.34 0.07
CA LEU A 100 5.04 -2.36 -1.38
C LEU A 100 6.35 -2.56 -2.14
N GLY A 101 7.40 -1.84 -1.77
CA GLY A 101 8.67 -1.86 -2.48
C GLY A 101 9.48 -3.13 -2.22
N TYR A 102 9.79 -3.41 -0.96
CA TYR A 102 10.60 -4.57 -0.62
C TYR A 102 9.78 -5.87 -0.67
N GLU A 103 8.70 -5.98 0.10
CA GLU A 103 7.92 -7.21 0.16
C GLU A 103 7.21 -7.50 -1.17
N GLY A 104 6.41 -6.56 -1.66
CA GLY A 104 5.60 -6.77 -2.87
C GLY A 104 6.41 -6.81 -4.15
N MET A 105 7.27 -5.81 -4.40
CA MET A 105 7.93 -5.67 -5.70
C MET A 105 9.32 -6.32 -5.78
N PHE A 106 10.07 -6.41 -4.69
CA PHE A 106 11.41 -6.97 -4.72
C PHE A 106 11.44 -8.43 -4.26
N SER A 107 11.13 -8.73 -3.00
CA SER A 107 11.16 -10.08 -2.44
C SER A 107 10.00 -10.92 -2.95
N GLY A 108 8.77 -10.45 -2.80
CA GLY A 108 7.56 -11.15 -3.19
C GLY A 108 7.49 -11.44 -4.68
N TYR A 109 7.91 -10.50 -5.54
CA TYR A 109 7.92 -10.71 -6.98
C TYR A 109 8.76 -11.94 -7.39
N ASN A 110 9.95 -12.11 -6.83
CA ASN A 110 10.79 -13.28 -7.15
C ASN A 110 10.11 -14.58 -6.73
N TYR A 111 9.50 -14.58 -5.56
CA TYR A 111 8.80 -15.73 -5.03
C TYR A 111 7.54 -16.07 -5.85
N VAL A 112 6.75 -15.07 -6.20
CA VAL A 112 5.61 -15.21 -7.12
C VAL A 112 6.04 -15.81 -8.46
N MET A 113 7.16 -15.37 -9.03
CA MET A 113 7.67 -15.93 -10.30
C MET A 113 8.13 -17.39 -10.17
N GLU A 114 8.66 -17.82 -9.01
CA GLU A 114 8.95 -19.22 -8.72
C GLU A 114 7.66 -20.05 -8.61
N LEU A 115 6.66 -19.55 -7.90
CA LEU A 115 5.35 -20.21 -7.74
C LEU A 115 4.60 -20.33 -9.07
N ARG A 116 4.65 -19.32 -9.93
CA ARG A 116 4.07 -19.39 -11.29
C ARG A 116 4.61 -20.56 -12.09
N LYS A 117 5.92 -20.80 -12.02
CA LYS A 117 6.55 -21.95 -12.69
C LYS A 117 6.17 -23.28 -12.04
N LYS A 118 6.10 -23.29 -10.69
CA LYS A 118 5.79 -24.50 -9.93
C LYS A 118 4.36 -24.99 -10.14
N TYR A 119 3.41 -24.06 -10.19
CA TYR A 119 1.97 -24.38 -10.27
C TYR A 119 1.39 -24.21 -11.68
N ASP A 120 2.21 -23.77 -12.63
CA ASP A 120 1.80 -23.48 -14.03
C ASP A 120 0.53 -22.61 -14.10
N CYS A 121 0.45 -21.59 -13.25
CA CYS A 121 -0.67 -20.66 -13.19
C CYS A 121 -0.22 -19.23 -12.94
N ASN A 122 -1.10 -18.27 -13.25
CA ASN A 122 -0.84 -16.87 -12.94
C ASN A 122 -1.08 -16.60 -11.46
N MET A 123 -0.05 -16.24 -10.73
CA MET A 123 -0.15 -15.85 -9.32
C MET A 123 -0.50 -14.37 -9.21
N PRO A 124 -1.51 -14.00 -8.42
CA PRO A 124 -1.82 -12.59 -8.19
C PRO A 124 -0.70 -11.92 -7.39
N TRP A 125 -0.55 -10.62 -7.55
CA TRP A 125 0.37 -9.78 -6.77
C TRP A 125 -0.37 -8.80 -5.85
N ILE A 126 -1.69 -8.75 -6.02
CA ILE A 126 -2.65 -7.97 -5.25
C ILE A 126 -3.91 -8.79 -5.05
N LEU A 127 -4.48 -8.72 -3.86
CA LEU A 127 -5.81 -9.27 -3.57
C LEU A 127 -6.76 -8.13 -3.22
N LEU A 128 -7.97 -8.17 -3.82
CA LEU A 128 -9.07 -7.29 -3.48
C LEU A 128 -10.16 -8.14 -2.84
N PHE A 129 -10.68 -7.71 -1.69
CA PHE A 129 -11.78 -8.38 -1.03
C PHE A 129 -12.72 -7.38 -0.35
N ASP A 130 -13.94 -7.84 -0.11
CA ASP A 130 -15.01 -7.07 0.52
C ASP A 130 -15.21 -7.54 1.96
N PRO A 131 -14.76 -6.79 2.98
CA PRO A 131 -14.95 -7.15 4.38
C PRO A 131 -16.42 -7.26 4.77
N THR A 132 -17.27 -6.47 4.10
CA THR A 132 -18.70 -6.39 4.34
C THR A 132 -19.46 -5.85 3.13
N ALA A 133 -20.68 -6.35 2.91
CA ALA A 133 -21.63 -5.75 1.99
C ALA A 133 -22.40 -4.56 2.63
N SER A 134 -22.32 -4.38 3.94
CA SER A 134 -22.99 -3.27 4.64
C SER A 134 -22.36 -1.94 4.30
N CYS A 135 -23.20 -0.91 4.07
CA CYS A 135 -22.78 0.46 3.86
C CYS A 135 -23.67 1.40 4.67
N ASN A 136 -23.09 2.48 5.17
CA ASN A 136 -23.80 3.55 5.87
C ASN A 136 -24.36 4.62 4.94
N LEU A 137 -24.09 4.54 3.63
CA LEU A 137 -24.63 5.44 2.60
C LEU A 137 -25.50 4.68 1.59
N HIS A 138 -26.26 5.44 0.78
CA HIS A 138 -27.13 4.94 -0.29
C HIS A 138 -26.89 5.76 -1.57
N CYS A 139 -25.66 5.69 -2.08
CA CYS A 139 -25.22 6.49 -3.21
C CYS A 139 -25.99 6.13 -4.50
N LYS A 140 -26.37 7.14 -5.30
CA LYS A 140 -27.00 6.95 -6.61
C LYS A 140 -26.07 6.13 -7.53
N GLY A 141 -26.59 5.03 -8.11
CA GLY A 141 -25.84 4.17 -9.05
C GLY A 141 -24.69 3.41 -8.39
N CYS A 142 -24.77 3.12 -7.09
CA CYS A 142 -23.80 2.28 -6.41
C CYS A 142 -24.00 0.82 -6.82
N TRP A 143 -22.95 0.20 -7.36
CA TRP A 143 -22.98 -1.20 -7.78
C TRP A 143 -23.13 -2.18 -6.59
N ALA A 144 -22.62 -1.80 -5.40
CA ALA A 144 -22.70 -2.62 -4.20
C ALA A 144 -24.08 -2.53 -3.49
N ALA A 145 -24.95 -1.58 -3.85
CA ALA A 145 -26.24 -1.39 -3.19
C ALA A 145 -27.19 -2.57 -3.35
N GLU A 146 -27.01 -3.38 -4.40
CA GLU A 146 -27.85 -4.53 -4.73
C GLU A 146 -27.51 -5.81 -3.94
N TYR A 147 -26.33 -5.88 -3.30
CA TYR A 147 -25.88 -7.08 -2.58
C TYR A 147 -26.48 -7.24 -1.17
N GLY A 148 -27.23 -6.25 -0.71
CA GLY A 148 -27.82 -6.27 0.63
C GLY A 148 -26.78 -6.00 1.72
N LYS A 149 -27.13 -6.33 2.99
CA LYS A 149 -26.27 -6.02 4.17
C LYS A 149 -25.83 -7.26 4.95
N THR A 150 -26.07 -8.45 4.41
CA THR A 150 -25.91 -9.71 5.16
C THR A 150 -24.59 -10.43 4.90
N LEU A 151 -23.92 -10.11 3.80
CA LEU A 151 -22.64 -10.74 3.45
C LEU A 151 -21.50 -10.04 4.18
N ASN A 152 -20.87 -10.77 5.09
CA ASN A 152 -19.75 -10.27 5.87
C ASN A 152 -18.70 -11.38 6.01
N LEU A 153 -17.44 -11.05 5.87
CA LEU A 153 -16.35 -11.92 6.29
C LEU A 153 -16.17 -11.81 7.81
N THR A 154 -15.91 -12.90 8.49
CA THR A 154 -15.45 -12.88 9.88
C THR A 154 -14.01 -12.36 9.93
N TYR A 155 -13.55 -11.97 11.13
CA TYR A 155 -12.14 -11.61 11.31
C TYR A 155 -11.21 -12.76 10.94
N GLU A 156 -11.56 -13.97 11.37
CA GLU A 156 -10.79 -15.19 11.13
C GLU A 156 -10.69 -15.54 9.64
N GLU A 157 -11.75 -15.30 8.85
CA GLU A 157 -11.73 -15.48 7.40
C GLU A 157 -10.80 -14.45 6.72
N MET A 158 -10.83 -13.18 7.15
CA MET A 158 -9.92 -12.14 6.64
C MET A 158 -8.46 -12.44 7.02
N ASP A 159 -8.21 -12.82 8.27
CA ASP A 159 -6.89 -13.19 8.78
C ASP A 159 -6.30 -14.38 8.02
N LYS A 160 -7.10 -15.40 7.80
CA LYS A 160 -6.72 -16.58 6.99
C LYS A 160 -6.41 -16.19 5.54
N LEU A 161 -7.25 -15.35 4.92
CA LEU A 161 -7.05 -14.88 3.54
C LEU A 161 -5.71 -14.14 3.40
N VAL A 162 -5.39 -13.27 4.37
CA VAL A 162 -4.13 -12.52 4.35
C VAL A 162 -2.95 -13.44 4.64
N THR A 163 -3.05 -14.35 5.63
CA THR A 163 -2.00 -15.32 5.96
C THR A 163 -1.66 -16.19 4.75
N GLU A 164 -2.65 -16.79 4.10
CA GLU A 164 -2.44 -17.62 2.89
C GLU A 164 -1.91 -16.78 1.72
N GLY A 165 -2.33 -15.53 1.59
CA GLY A 165 -1.80 -14.59 0.61
C GLY A 165 -0.32 -14.27 0.84
N GLU A 166 0.10 -14.00 2.10
CA GLU A 166 1.50 -13.76 2.45
C GLU A 166 2.37 -14.99 2.18
N GLU A 167 1.86 -16.21 2.43
CA GLU A 167 2.52 -17.48 2.05
C GLU A 167 2.73 -17.61 0.53
N LEU A 168 1.89 -16.97 -0.28
CA LEU A 168 2.02 -16.89 -1.73
C LEU A 168 2.85 -15.69 -2.22
N GLY A 169 3.38 -14.87 -1.30
CA GLY A 169 4.16 -13.67 -1.62
C GLY A 169 3.32 -12.46 -1.99
N ILE A 170 2.04 -12.45 -1.63
CA ILE A 170 1.12 -11.33 -1.84
C ILE A 170 1.14 -10.46 -0.59
N HIS A 171 1.58 -9.21 -0.76
CA HIS A 171 1.72 -8.24 0.35
C HIS A 171 0.90 -6.96 0.12
N TRP A 172 0.02 -6.96 -0.88
CA TRP A 172 -0.86 -5.83 -1.17
C TRP A 172 -2.31 -6.28 -1.16
N TYR A 173 -3.06 -5.74 -0.21
CA TYR A 173 -4.49 -6.02 -0.03
C TYR A 173 -5.31 -4.76 -0.23
N MET A 174 -6.34 -4.85 -1.06
CA MET A 174 -7.31 -3.78 -1.27
C MET A 174 -8.65 -4.20 -0.66
N CYS A 175 -9.25 -3.32 0.13
CA CYS A 175 -10.56 -3.54 0.72
C CYS A 175 -11.57 -2.59 0.09
N THR A 176 -12.69 -3.14 -0.37
CA THR A 176 -13.82 -2.40 -0.89
C THR A 176 -15.14 -3.00 -0.36
N GLY A 177 -16.18 -3.16 -1.16
CA GLY A 177 -17.44 -3.76 -0.75
C GLY A 177 -18.55 -2.75 -0.59
N GLY A 178 -19.31 -2.80 0.50
CA GLY A 178 -20.21 -1.74 0.92
C GLY A 178 -19.40 -0.54 1.42
N GLU A 179 -19.22 -0.44 2.73
CA GLU A 179 -18.27 0.50 3.34
C GLU A 179 -17.34 -0.25 4.28
N PRO A 180 -16.06 -0.41 3.94
CA PRO A 180 -15.11 -1.18 4.75
C PRO A 180 -14.93 -0.58 6.15
N MET A 181 -15.14 0.72 6.34
CA MET A 181 -15.05 1.36 7.65
C MET A 181 -16.20 0.96 8.60
N CYS A 182 -17.26 0.29 8.15
CA CYS A 182 -18.19 -0.41 9.04
C CYS A 182 -17.49 -1.52 9.84
N ARG A 183 -16.33 -1.99 9.38
CA ARG A 183 -15.47 -3.00 10.01
C ARG A 183 -14.11 -2.44 10.42
N LYS A 184 -14.02 -1.12 10.69
CA LYS A 184 -12.74 -0.42 10.95
C LYS A 184 -11.89 -1.06 12.05
N ASN A 185 -12.50 -1.58 13.12
CA ASN A 185 -11.77 -2.20 14.22
C ASN A 185 -11.15 -3.55 13.82
N ASP A 186 -11.87 -4.35 13.05
CA ASP A 186 -11.34 -5.63 12.55
C ASP A 186 -10.23 -5.40 11.53
N LEU A 187 -10.39 -4.42 10.65
CA LEU A 187 -9.36 -4.05 9.66
C LEU A 187 -8.11 -3.47 10.32
N LEU A 188 -8.26 -2.69 11.38
CA LEU A 188 -7.14 -2.19 12.17
C LEU A 188 -6.40 -3.35 12.86
N LYS A 189 -7.14 -4.28 13.47
CA LYS A 189 -6.59 -5.49 14.09
C LYS A 189 -5.86 -6.36 13.04
N LEU A 190 -6.43 -6.50 11.85
CA LEU A 190 -5.83 -7.24 10.73
C LEU A 190 -4.52 -6.58 10.28
N ALA A 191 -4.51 -5.26 10.09
CA ALA A 191 -3.32 -4.51 9.72
C ALA A 191 -2.21 -4.61 10.79
N ALA A 192 -2.59 -4.59 12.08
CA ALA A 192 -1.66 -4.77 13.18
C ALA A 192 -1.04 -6.18 13.22
N ALA A 193 -1.80 -7.22 12.86
CA ALA A 193 -1.32 -8.60 12.81
C ALA A 193 -0.40 -8.86 11.61
N HIS A 194 -0.61 -8.18 10.49
CA HIS A 194 0.08 -8.41 9.21
C HIS A 194 0.99 -7.24 8.80
N GLN A 195 2.04 -7.02 9.60
CA GLN A 195 2.96 -5.89 9.44
C GLN A 195 3.90 -5.98 8.21
N SER A 196 3.90 -7.11 7.49
CA SER A 196 4.61 -7.26 6.22
C SER A 196 3.77 -6.88 4.99
N SER A 197 2.48 -6.60 5.20
CA SER A 197 1.52 -6.29 4.15
C SER A 197 1.00 -4.86 4.26
N VAL A 198 0.45 -4.33 3.15
CA VAL A 198 -0.28 -3.05 3.14
C VAL A 198 -1.76 -3.27 2.86
N PHE A 199 -2.58 -2.47 3.50
CA PHE A 199 -4.03 -2.46 3.37
C PHE A 199 -4.48 -1.12 2.80
N HIS A 200 -4.95 -1.14 1.56
CA HIS A 200 -5.50 0.02 0.88
C HIS A 200 -7.02 -0.08 0.84
N LEU A 201 -7.70 0.90 1.40
CA LEU A 201 -9.14 0.85 1.61
C LEU A 201 -9.85 1.91 0.78
N PHE A 202 -10.81 1.47 -0.04
CA PHE A 202 -11.73 2.38 -0.72
C PHE A 202 -12.90 2.68 0.21
N THR A 203 -13.03 3.93 0.63
CA THR A 203 -14.00 4.34 1.64
C THR A 203 -14.74 5.62 1.23
N ASN A 204 -15.95 5.78 1.71
CA ASN A 204 -16.65 7.05 1.64
C ASN A 204 -16.13 8.10 2.65
N GLY A 205 -15.22 7.73 3.55
CA GLY A 205 -14.56 8.60 4.51
C GLY A 205 -15.38 8.98 5.73
N THR A 206 -16.72 8.86 5.70
CA THR A 206 -17.60 9.42 6.73
C THR A 206 -17.52 8.76 8.11
N LEU A 207 -16.86 7.60 8.23
CA LEU A 207 -16.67 6.85 9.47
C LEU A 207 -15.22 6.94 10.02
N ILE A 208 -14.37 7.70 9.36
CA ILE A 208 -13.01 7.97 9.83
C ILE A 208 -13.09 9.11 10.87
N ASP A 209 -12.57 8.86 12.06
CA ASP A 209 -12.49 9.82 13.16
C ASP A 209 -11.04 9.99 13.63
N GLU A 210 -10.77 10.99 14.46
CA GLU A 210 -9.43 11.30 14.95
C GLU A 210 -8.80 10.15 15.76
N GLU A 211 -9.60 9.39 16.52
CA GLU A 211 -9.13 8.27 17.31
C GLU A 211 -8.64 7.16 16.39
N PHE A 212 -9.42 6.83 15.37
CA PHE A 212 -9.04 5.87 14.35
C PHE A 212 -7.78 6.31 13.59
N CYS A 213 -7.66 7.60 13.23
CA CYS A 213 -6.46 8.14 12.58
C CYS A 213 -5.20 7.93 13.44
N LYS A 214 -5.28 8.13 14.74
CA LYS A 214 -4.16 7.87 15.66
C LYS A 214 -3.75 6.40 15.70
N GLU A 215 -4.71 5.49 15.69
CA GLU A 215 -4.43 4.05 15.63
C GLU A 215 -3.83 3.64 14.28
N VAL A 216 -4.33 4.20 13.16
CA VAL A 216 -3.75 4.01 11.83
C VAL A 216 -2.29 4.48 11.77
N GLN A 217 -1.96 5.61 12.39
CA GLN A 217 -0.58 6.09 12.49
C GLN A 217 0.33 5.11 13.24
N LYS A 218 -0.18 4.46 14.28
CA LYS A 218 0.59 3.47 15.05
C LYS A 218 0.87 2.21 14.25
N VAL A 219 -0.11 1.68 13.53
CA VAL A 219 0.07 0.47 12.70
C VAL A 219 0.89 0.75 11.45
N GLY A 220 0.69 1.91 10.80
CA GLY A 220 1.53 2.45 9.72
C GLY A 220 1.32 1.83 8.33
N ASN A 221 0.67 0.69 8.20
CA ASN A 221 0.54 -0.06 6.96
C ASN A 221 -0.85 0.02 6.31
N MET A 222 -1.64 1.04 6.65
CA MET A 222 -2.94 1.34 6.04
C MET A 222 -2.88 2.64 5.24
N ALA A 223 -3.64 2.70 4.13
CA ALA A 223 -3.87 3.92 3.37
C ALA A 223 -5.30 3.93 2.81
N PHE A 224 -5.85 5.14 2.55
CA PHE A 224 -7.25 5.32 2.22
C PHE A 224 -7.41 6.03 0.88
N PHE A 225 -8.29 5.48 0.03
CA PHE A 225 -8.78 6.10 -1.18
C PHE A 225 -10.17 6.65 -0.89
N ILE A 226 -10.24 7.93 -0.56
CA ILE A 226 -11.49 8.57 -0.19
C ILE A 226 -12.29 8.92 -1.46
N SER A 227 -13.52 8.43 -1.50
CA SER A 227 -14.40 8.57 -2.64
C SER A 227 -15.14 9.90 -2.59
N ILE A 228 -14.80 10.81 -3.49
CA ILE A 228 -15.52 12.07 -3.73
C ILE A 228 -15.78 12.23 -5.24
N GLU A 229 -16.90 12.89 -5.59
CA GLU A 229 -17.25 13.14 -7.00
C GLU A 229 -16.79 14.52 -7.48
N GLY A 230 -16.58 15.44 -6.55
CA GLY A 230 -16.22 16.83 -6.77
C GLY A 230 -16.51 17.67 -5.54
N ILE A 231 -16.49 18.99 -5.69
CA ILE A 231 -16.69 19.94 -4.60
C ILE A 231 -18.19 20.12 -4.30
N GLY A 232 -18.57 20.11 -3.01
CA GLY A 232 -19.91 20.43 -2.52
C GLY A 232 -21.02 19.58 -3.16
N ASP A 233 -21.94 20.23 -3.83
CA ASP A 233 -23.14 19.60 -4.42
C ASP A 233 -22.83 18.43 -5.36
N ALA A 234 -21.68 18.41 -6.04
CA ALA A 234 -21.31 17.32 -6.92
C ALA A 234 -21.13 15.99 -6.15
N THR A 235 -20.56 16.03 -4.95
CA THR A 235 -20.47 14.88 -4.06
C THR A 235 -21.81 14.57 -3.39
N ASP A 236 -22.49 15.58 -2.88
CA ASP A 236 -23.76 15.43 -2.15
C ASP A 236 -24.88 14.87 -3.03
N ASP A 237 -24.95 15.27 -4.30
CA ASP A 237 -25.98 14.76 -5.24
C ASP A 237 -25.92 13.25 -5.41
N ARG A 238 -24.72 12.69 -5.48
CA ARG A 238 -24.56 11.24 -5.61
C ARG A 238 -24.58 10.51 -4.29
N ARG A 239 -23.92 11.05 -3.25
CA ARG A 239 -23.63 10.33 -2.00
C ARG A 239 -24.59 10.64 -0.88
N GLY A 240 -25.34 11.73 -0.99
CA GLY A 240 -26.28 12.21 0.01
C GLY A 240 -25.87 13.54 0.58
N LYS A 241 -26.87 14.33 0.96
CA LYS A 241 -26.69 15.70 1.47
C LYS A 241 -25.80 15.73 2.71
N GLY A 242 -24.81 16.62 2.71
CA GLY A 242 -23.88 16.83 3.81
C GLY A 242 -22.75 15.78 3.89
N VAL A 243 -22.61 14.92 2.89
CA VAL A 243 -21.49 13.96 2.84
C VAL A 243 -20.18 14.70 2.55
N PHE A 244 -20.21 15.69 1.64
CA PHE A 244 -19.00 16.46 1.32
C PHE A 244 -18.40 17.15 2.55
N ASP A 245 -19.24 17.75 3.39
CA ASP A 245 -18.78 18.46 4.60
C ASP A 245 -18.23 17.53 5.70
N LYS A 246 -18.50 16.22 5.60
CA LYS A 246 -17.97 15.21 6.55
C LYS A 246 -16.63 14.63 6.15
N VAL A 247 -16.27 14.78 4.89
CA VAL A 247 -15.12 14.12 4.27
C VAL A 247 -14.04 15.14 3.90
#